data_a2ccff0112cbaa8851a7fd9db743bd79
#
_entry.id   a2ccff0112cbaa8851a7fd9db743bd79
#
_cell.length_a   1.000
_cell.length_b   1.000
_cell.length_c   1.000
_cell.angle_alpha   90.00
_cell.angle_beta   90.00
_cell.angle_gamma   90.00
#
_symmetry.space_group_name_H-M   'P 1'
#
loop_
_entity.id
_entity.type
_entity.pdbx_description
1 polymer ?
#
loop_
_entity_poly.entity_id
_entity_poly.type
_entity_poly.pdbx_seq_one_letter_code
_entity_poly.pdbx_strand_id
1 'polypeptide(L)'
;MNLKQNLEYHYKAFDRTKLEPDPLQFLHMFKDEVDIEVVGLIASIFAYGNVKQIENTLKKLITLFNGKPFSFIKNFAAKDSQKFAAIKHQFYSEDDVKKLFVILNKEINRHKSIKQIFLQGYNISDPNVKNGISNFSKHFINSFNETFGNVSDGIKFMFPLP
;
A
#
# COMPACT_ATOMS: atom_id res chain seq x y z
N MET A 1 -5.41 -4.98 -39.03
CA MET A 1 -4.49 -5.51 -38.01
C MET A 1 -5.22 -6.61 -37.29
N ASN A 2 -4.64 -7.81 -37.14
CA ASN A 2 -5.29 -8.86 -36.37
C ASN A 2 -5.11 -8.63 -34.84
N LEU A 3 -5.86 -9.37 -34.01
CA LEU A 3 -5.83 -9.20 -32.55
C LEU A 3 -4.41 -9.28 -31.98
N LYS A 4 -3.61 -10.26 -32.45
CA LYS A 4 -2.23 -10.44 -32.00
C LYS A 4 -1.37 -9.21 -32.31
N GLN A 5 -1.48 -8.65 -33.50
CA GLN A 5 -0.72 -7.45 -33.90
C GLN A 5 -1.13 -6.23 -33.07
N ASN A 6 -2.43 -6.08 -32.75
CA ASN A 6 -2.89 -5.02 -31.85
C ASN A 6 -2.32 -5.17 -30.43
N LEU A 7 -2.37 -6.37 -29.88
CA LEU A 7 -1.82 -6.64 -28.54
C LEU A 7 -0.31 -6.39 -28.49
N GLU A 8 0.43 -6.86 -29.49
CA GLU A 8 1.88 -6.62 -29.60
C GLU A 8 2.21 -5.13 -29.74
N TYR A 9 1.40 -4.37 -30.50
CA TYR A 9 1.56 -2.93 -30.60
C TYR A 9 1.38 -2.25 -29.24
N HIS A 10 0.29 -2.56 -28.53
CA HIS A 10 0.04 -1.96 -27.21
C HIS A 10 1.09 -2.38 -26.17
N TYR A 11 1.51 -3.64 -26.16
CA TYR A 11 2.56 -4.12 -25.27
C TYR A 11 3.88 -3.36 -25.48
N LYS A 12 4.24 -3.06 -26.72
CA LYS A 12 5.45 -2.27 -27.03
C LYS A 12 5.27 -0.76 -26.82
N ALA A 13 4.06 -0.25 -27.03
CA ALA A 13 3.77 1.18 -26.91
C ALA A 13 3.63 1.65 -25.45
N PHE A 14 3.21 0.77 -24.53
CA PHE A 14 2.98 1.08 -23.12
C PHE A 14 3.99 0.34 -22.24
N ASP A 15 5.22 0.78 -22.28
CA ASP A 15 6.29 0.30 -21.42
C ASP A 15 6.39 1.10 -20.10
N ARG A 16 7.38 0.74 -19.27
CA ARG A 16 7.60 1.37 -17.97
C ARG A 16 7.86 2.88 -17.99
N THR A 17 8.16 3.46 -19.15
CA THR A 17 8.40 4.90 -19.30
C THR A 17 7.11 5.71 -19.40
N LYS A 18 5.96 5.04 -19.56
CA LYS A 18 4.63 5.64 -19.74
C LYS A 18 3.68 5.33 -18.59
N LEU A 19 4.20 5.20 -17.38
CA LEU A 19 3.39 4.90 -16.18
C LEU A 19 2.70 6.12 -15.60
N GLU A 20 3.21 7.34 -15.86
CA GLU A 20 2.55 8.54 -15.36
C GLU A 20 1.18 8.74 -16.02
N PRO A 21 0.16 9.12 -15.25
CA PRO A 21 0.16 9.44 -13.81
C PRO A 21 -0.26 8.28 -12.88
N ASP A 22 -0.08 7.02 -13.28
CA ASP A 22 -0.47 5.86 -12.47
C ASP A 22 0.37 5.75 -11.19
N PRO A 23 -0.22 5.47 -10.02
CA PRO A 23 0.52 5.22 -8.77
C PRO A 23 1.60 4.14 -8.86
N LEU A 24 1.52 3.22 -9.82
CA LEU A 24 2.54 2.21 -10.10
C LEU A 24 3.93 2.81 -10.36
N GLN A 25 4.00 4.06 -10.87
CA GLN A 25 5.27 4.77 -11.08
C GLN A 25 6.13 4.82 -9.82
N PHE A 26 5.51 4.95 -8.63
CA PHE A 26 6.24 5.07 -7.37
C PHE A 26 6.98 3.79 -6.97
N LEU A 27 6.47 2.60 -7.37
CA LEU A 27 7.14 1.33 -7.09
C LEU A 27 8.46 1.21 -7.87
N HIS A 28 8.50 1.76 -9.08
CA HIS A 28 9.69 1.73 -9.94
C HIS A 28 10.82 2.66 -9.47
N MET A 29 10.59 3.50 -8.45
CA MET A 29 11.63 4.31 -7.82
C MET A 29 12.55 3.47 -6.93
N PHE A 30 12.15 2.24 -6.56
CA PHE A 30 12.87 1.38 -5.60
C PHE A 30 13.37 0.11 -6.29
N LYS A 31 14.44 -0.48 -5.70
CA LYS A 31 15.07 -1.71 -6.19
C LYS A 31 14.93 -2.86 -5.19
N ASP A 32 14.93 -2.54 -3.90
CA ASP A 32 14.79 -3.55 -2.85
C ASP A 32 13.36 -4.06 -2.78
N GLU A 33 13.17 -5.39 -2.80
CA GLU A 33 11.84 -6.01 -2.78
C GLU A 33 10.99 -5.55 -1.60
N VAL A 34 11.57 -5.45 -0.40
CA VAL A 34 10.84 -5.04 0.79
C VAL A 34 10.39 -3.57 0.75
N ASP A 35 11.17 -2.69 0.09
CA ASP A 35 10.77 -1.31 -0.15
C ASP A 35 9.64 -1.23 -1.18
N ILE A 36 9.73 -2.04 -2.26
CA ILE A 36 8.68 -2.16 -3.28
C ILE A 36 7.37 -2.68 -2.68
N GLU A 37 7.43 -3.69 -1.80
CA GLU A 37 6.26 -4.22 -1.09
C GLU A 37 5.55 -3.15 -0.27
N VAL A 38 6.31 -2.38 0.49
CA VAL A 38 5.79 -1.28 1.32
C VAL A 38 5.17 -0.18 0.47
N VAL A 39 5.88 0.27 -0.56
CA VAL A 39 5.37 1.32 -1.46
C VAL A 39 4.16 0.83 -2.22
N GLY A 40 4.15 -0.43 -2.66
CA GLY A 40 3.02 -1.05 -3.35
C GLY A 40 1.76 -1.08 -2.49
N LEU A 41 1.86 -1.49 -1.23
CA LEU A 41 0.73 -1.46 -0.30
C LEU A 41 0.24 -0.03 -0.06
N ILE A 42 1.15 0.91 0.21
CA ILE A 42 0.79 2.32 0.43
C ILE A 42 0.16 2.92 -0.83
N ALA A 43 0.76 2.71 -2.01
CA ALA A 43 0.20 3.19 -3.27
C ALA A 43 -1.20 2.65 -3.52
N SER A 44 -1.46 1.36 -3.25
CA SER A 44 -2.79 0.75 -3.42
C SER A 44 -3.83 1.33 -2.44
N ILE A 45 -3.45 1.57 -1.19
CA ILE A 45 -4.33 2.19 -0.18
C ILE A 45 -4.75 3.60 -0.62
N PHE A 46 -3.83 4.40 -1.15
CA PHE A 46 -4.09 5.78 -1.54
C PHE A 46 -4.52 5.95 -3.00
N ALA A 47 -4.71 4.86 -3.77
CA ALA A 47 -5.04 4.90 -5.20
C ALA A 47 -6.51 5.24 -5.51
N TYR A 48 -7.31 5.69 -4.56
CA TYR A 48 -8.70 6.07 -4.78
C TYR A 48 -8.88 7.58 -4.89
N GLY A 49 -9.61 8.03 -5.90
CA GLY A 49 -10.04 9.41 -6.05
C GLY A 49 -9.38 10.17 -7.20
N ASN A 50 -9.18 11.46 -7.02
CA ASN A 50 -8.59 12.32 -8.05
C ASN A 50 -7.10 12.04 -8.21
N VAL A 51 -6.67 11.73 -9.44
CA VAL A 51 -5.29 11.35 -9.79
C VAL A 51 -4.26 12.35 -9.25
N LYS A 52 -4.49 13.66 -9.38
CA LYS A 52 -3.58 14.70 -8.91
C LYS A 52 -3.45 14.70 -7.38
N GLN A 53 -4.54 14.41 -6.66
CA GLN A 53 -4.50 14.29 -5.19
C GLN A 53 -3.76 13.02 -4.77
N ILE A 54 -3.98 11.89 -5.46
CA ILE A 54 -3.26 10.64 -5.24
C ILE A 54 -1.77 10.87 -5.38
N GLU A 55 -1.35 11.44 -6.51
CA GLU A 55 0.05 11.74 -6.81
C GLU A 55 0.68 12.65 -5.76
N ASN A 56 0.01 13.74 -5.39
CA ASN A 56 0.50 14.66 -4.36
C ASN A 56 0.65 14.00 -2.99
N THR A 57 -0.30 13.14 -2.61
CA THR A 57 -0.24 12.41 -1.33
C THR A 57 0.92 11.41 -1.34
N LEU A 58 1.05 10.63 -2.40
CA LEU A 58 2.14 9.66 -2.53
C LEU A 58 3.51 10.33 -2.58
N LYS A 59 3.68 11.43 -3.32
CA LYS A 59 4.92 12.23 -3.33
C LYS A 59 5.32 12.68 -1.92
N LYS A 60 4.36 13.18 -1.12
CA LYS A 60 4.63 13.57 0.27
C LYS A 60 5.10 12.38 1.11
N LEU A 61 4.41 11.24 1.03
CA LEU A 61 4.78 10.02 1.76
C LEU A 61 6.15 9.49 1.35
N ILE A 62 6.42 9.38 0.05
CA ILE A 62 7.73 8.94 -0.47
C ILE A 62 8.87 9.86 -0.02
N THR A 63 8.63 11.17 0.01
CA THR A 63 9.61 12.14 0.53
C THR A 63 9.92 11.89 2.00
N LEU A 64 8.90 11.60 2.83
CA LEU A 64 9.08 11.27 4.26
C LEU A 64 9.93 10.02 4.48
N PHE A 65 9.86 9.05 3.57
CA PHE A 65 10.62 7.80 3.69
C PHE A 65 12.12 7.96 3.42
N ASN A 66 12.53 9.09 2.86
CA ASN A 66 13.93 9.40 2.57
C ASN A 66 14.65 8.25 1.83
N GLY A 67 14.01 7.70 0.80
CA GLY A 67 14.53 6.63 -0.04
C GLY A 67 14.57 5.23 0.58
N LYS A 68 14.08 5.04 1.83
CA LYS A 68 14.09 3.77 2.56
C LYS A 68 12.75 3.47 3.23
N PRO A 69 11.67 3.19 2.46
CA PRO A 69 10.32 3.00 2.98
C PRO A 69 10.21 1.93 4.07
N PHE A 70 10.78 0.76 3.82
CA PHE A 70 10.76 -0.36 4.77
C PHE A 70 11.47 0.01 6.08
N SER A 71 12.66 0.57 6.00
CA SER A 71 13.43 1.00 7.17
C SER A 71 12.71 2.10 7.95
N PHE A 72 12.08 3.05 7.25
CA PHE A 72 11.27 4.09 7.87
C PHE A 72 10.12 3.50 8.68
N ILE A 73 9.33 2.57 8.10
CA ILE A 73 8.21 1.95 8.79
C ILE A 73 8.69 1.05 9.93
N LYS A 74 9.72 0.24 9.69
CA LYS A 74 10.28 -0.66 10.72
C LYS A 74 10.74 0.08 11.97
N ASN A 75 11.26 1.29 11.81
CA ASN A 75 11.76 2.11 12.92
C ASN A 75 10.79 3.22 13.33
N PHE A 76 9.55 3.19 12.82
CA PHE A 76 8.54 4.20 13.12
C PHE A 76 8.22 4.24 14.61
N ALA A 77 8.26 5.43 15.19
CA ALA A 77 7.91 5.65 16.60
C ALA A 77 6.75 6.63 16.75
N ALA A 78 6.07 6.63 17.88
CA ALA A 78 4.91 7.50 18.12
C ALA A 78 5.19 8.99 17.87
N LYS A 79 6.43 9.46 18.15
CA LYS A 79 6.87 10.84 17.86
C LYS A 79 6.85 11.17 16.36
N ASP A 80 6.98 10.16 15.48
CA ASP A 80 6.99 10.34 14.04
C ASP A 80 5.58 10.58 13.49
N SER A 81 4.54 10.30 14.26
CA SER A 81 3.15 10.51 13.84
C SER A 81 2.83 11.95 13.47
N GLN A 82 3.54 12.93 14.04
CA GLN A 82 3.40 14.34 13.70
C GLN A 82 3.78 14.64 12.24
N LYS A 83 4.65 13.83 11.63
CA LYS A 83 5.05 13.98 10.21
C LYS A 83 3.87 13.79 9.25
N PHE A 84 2.80 13.16 9.71
CA PHE A 84 1.58 12.90 8.93
C PHE A 84 0.47 13.93 9.14
N ALA A 85 0.67 14.92 10.00
CA ALA A 85 -0.35 15.93 10.36
C ALA A 85 -0.97 16.68 9.17
N ALA A 86 -0.24 16.78 8.04
CA ALA A 86 -0.73 17.44 6.83
C ALA A 86 -1.22 16.45 5.75
N ILE A 87 -1.30 15.14 6.06
CA ILE A 87 -1.73 14.13 5.11
C ILE A 87 -3.18 13.78 5.37
N LYS A 88 -4.05 14.39 4.57
CA LYS A 88 -5.46 14.02 4.46
C LYS A 88 -5.71 13.50 3.05
N HIS A 89 -6.44 12.42 2.90
CA HIS A 89 -6.71 11.85 1.59
C HIS A 89 -8.11 11.23 1.54
N GLN A 90 -9.00 11.84 0.74
CA GLN A 90 -10.35 11.35 0.50
C GLN A 90 -11.09 11.04 1.82
N PHE A 91 -11.36 9.77 2.09
CA PHE A 91 -12.07 9.28 3.27
C PHE A 91 -11.17 9.03 4.47
N TYR A 92 -9.86 9.21 4.35
CA TYR A 92 -8.91 8.98 5.43
C TYR A 92 -8.70 10.25 6.24
N SER A 93 -9.00 10.18 7.52
CA SER A 93 -8.62 11.22 8.47
C SER A 93 -7.10 11.18 8.73
N GLU A 94 -6.57 12.25 9.30
CA GLU A 94 -5.18 12.27 9.79
C GLU A 94 -4.91 11.16 10.80
N ASP A 95 -5.89 10.86 11.66
CA ASP A 95 -5.80 9.79 12.67
C ASP A 95 -5.74 8.40 12.02
N ASP A 96 -6.53 8.16 10.97
CA ASP A 96 -6.48 6.90 10.21
C ASP A 96 -5.08 6.69 9.59
N VAL A 97 -4.51 7.74 9.00
CA VAL A 97 -3.15 7.66 8.44
C VAL A 97 -2.12 7.38 9.51
N LYS A 98 -2.18 8.05 10.67
CA LYS A 98 -1.28 7.79 11.80
C LYS A 98 -1.39 6.35 12.29
N LYS A 99 -2.61 5.86 12.49
CA LYS A 99 -2.88 4.48 12.91
C LYS A 99 -2.37 3.46 11.90
N LEU A 100 -2.51 3.73 10.58
CA LEU A 100 -1.95 2.89 9.54
C LEU A 100 -0.44 2.66 9.75
N PHE A 101 0.34 3.72 9.97
CA PHE A 101 1.78 3.58 10.14
C PHE A 101 2.17 2.88 11.44
N VAL A 102 1.39 3.04 12.52
CA VAL A 102 1.57 2.28 13.76
C VAL A 102 1.36 0.79 13.52
N ILE A 103 0.29 0.42 12.81
CA ILE A 103 0.00 -0.99 12.50
C ILE A 103 1.03 -1.56 11.53
N LEU A 104 1.43 -0.83 10.48
CA LEU A 104 2.48 -1.27 9.57
C LEU A 104 3.80 -1.53 10.31
N ASN A 105 4.18 -0.66 11.27
CA ASN A 105 5.34 -0.88 12.12
C ASN A 105 5.22 -2.18 12.94
N LYS A 106 4.09 -2.38 13.62
CA LYS A 106 3.80 -3.58 14.42
C LYS A 106 3.93 -4.84 13.55
N GLU A 107 3.26 -4.86 12.41
CA GLU A 107 3.16 -6.04 11.56
C GLU A 107 4.48 -6.34 10.82
N ILE A 108 5.20 -5.34 10.33
CA ILE A 108 6.52 -5.53 9.71
C ILE A 108 7.54 -6.05 10.74
N ASN A 109 7.54 -5.56 11.98
CA ASN A 109 8.43 -6.06 13.01
C ASN A 109 8.12 -7.50 13.40
N ARG A 110 6.84 -7.91 13.37
CA ARG A 110 6.38 -9.26 13.66
C ARG A 110 6.65 -10.24 12.52
N HIS A 111 6.33 -9.87 11.29
CA HIS A 111 6.29 -10.77 10.12
C HIS A 111 7.44 -10.59 9.12
N LYS A 112 8.28 -9.56 9.30
CA LYS A 112 9.48 -9.26 8.51
C LYS A 112 9.23 -8.61 7.14
N SER A 113 8.08 -8.87 6.47
CA SER A 113 7.71 -8.19 5.22
C SER A 113 6.19 -8.23 4.99
N ILE A 114 5.69 -7.39 4.10
CA ILE A 114 4.28 -7.39 3.67
C ILE A 114 3.94 -8.69 2.94
N LYS A 115 4.85 -9.19 2.11
CA LYS A 115 4.73 -10.48 1.42
C LYS A 115 4.52 -11.64 2.40
N GLN A 116 5.27 -11.68 3.50
CA GLN A 116 5.12 -12.74 4.50
C GLN A 116 3.74 -12.70 5.18
N ILE A 117 3.18 -11.52 5.43
CA ILE A 117 1.81 -11.39 5.95
C ILE A 117 0.80 -11.95 4.94
N PHE A 118 0.94 -11.60 3.66
CA PHE A 118 0.05 -12.13 2.62
C PHE A 118 0.13 -13.65 2.49
N LEU A 119 1.34 -14.21 2.49
CA LEU A 119 1.57 -15.64 2.31
C LEU A 119 0.99 -16.51 3.44
N GLN A 120 0.79 -15.97 4.65
CA GLN A 120 0.12 -16.70 5.74
C GLN A 120 -1.34 -17.02 5.43
N GLY A 121 -2.00 -16.20 4.65
CA GLY A 121 -3.41 -16.39 4.27
C GLY A 121 -3.61 -16.90 2.85
N TYR A 122 -2.53 -17.12 2.09
CA TYR A 122 -2.58 -17.56 0.70
C TYR A 122 -2.32 -19.05 0.58
N ASN A 123 -3.17 -19.75 -0.18
CA ASN A 123 -2.97 -21.15 -0.53
C ASN A 123 -2.75 -21.26 -2.05
N ILE A 124 -1.62 -21.83 -2.47
CA ILE A 124 -1.28 -22.02 -3.88
C ILE A 124 -2.28 -22.91 -4.63
N SER A 125 -3.03 -23.75 -3.91
CA SER A 125 -4.08 -24.61 -4.50
C SER A 125 -5.40 -23.86 -4.75
N ASP A 126 -5.53 -22.61 -4.30
CA ASP A 126 -6.71 -21.81 -4.58
C ASP A 126 -6.79 -21.45 -6.07
N PRO A 127 -8.00 -21.40 -6.66
CA PRO A 127 -8.17 -21.10 -8.09
C PRO A 127 -7.76 -19.66 -8.44
N ASN A 128 -7.63 -18.78 -7.45
CA ASN A 128 -7.21 -17.39 -7.59
C ASN A 128 -6.76 -16.81 -6.23
N VAL A 129 -6.33 -15.56 -6.23
CA VAL A 129 -5.80 -14.86 -5.04
C VAL A 129 -6.87 -14.30 -4.09
N LYS A 130 -8.16 -14.49 -4.37
CA LYS A 130 -9.26 -13.86 -3.61
C LYS A 130 -9.21 -14.19 -2.12
N ASN A 131 -9.01 -15.47 -1.76
CA ASN A 131 -8.91 -15.88 -0.36
C ASN A 131 -7.67 -15.27 0.32
N GLY A 132 -6.54 -15.22 -0.38
CA GLY A 132 -5.32 -14.56 0.11
C GLY A 132 -5.55 -13.08 0.42
N ILE A 133 -6.20 -12.34 -0.49
CA ILE A 133 -6.55 -10.93 -0.28
C ILE A 133 -7.54 -10.77 0.89
N SER A 134 -8.59 -11.61 0.98
CA SER A 134 -9.53 -11.60 2.09
C SER A 134 -8.84 -11.80 3.44
N ASN A 135 -7.95 -12.79 3.53
CA ASN A 135 -7.23 -13.09 4.76
C ASN A 135 -6.26 -11.97 5.14
N PHE A 136 -5.58 -11.39 4.15
CA PHE A 136 -4.71 -10.23 4.33
C PHE A 136 -5.48 -9.02 4.87
N SER A 137 -6.62 -8.68 4.27
CA SER A 137 -7.48 -7.58 4.75
C SER A 137 -7.98 -7.84 6.17
N LYS A 138 -8.49 -9.04 6.46
CA LYS A 138 -8.93 -9.44 7.81
C LYS A 138 -7.80 -9.34 8.84
N HIS A 139 -6.59 -9.77 8.48
CA HIS A 139 -5.41 -9.68 9.35
C HIS A 139 -5.18 -8.24 9.79
N PHE A 140 -5.14 -7.29 8.86
CA PHE A 140 -4.96 -5.87 9.18
C PHE A 140 -6.12 -5.30 9.99
N ILE A 141 -7.37 -5.56 9.60
CA ILE A 141 -8.56 -5.11 10.36
C ILE A 141 -8.52 -5.61 11.80
N ASN A 142 -8.17 -6.88 12.01
CA ASN A 142 -8.03 -7.46 13.36
C ASN A 142 -6.90 -6.77 14.14
N SER A 143 -5.74 -6.54 13.51
CA SER A 143 -4.62 -5.83 14.14
C SER A 143 -4.98 -4.40 14.57
N PHE A 144 -5.76 -3.67 13.75
CA PHE A 144 -6.31 -2.37 14.13
C PHE A 144 -7.25 -2.47 15.34
N ASN A 145 -8.18 -3.43 15.31
CA ASN A 145 -9.13 -3.61 16.40
C ASN A 145 -8.45 -4.00 17.73
N GLU A 146 -7.49 -4.92 17.69
CA GLU A 146 -6.69 -5.32 18.84
C GLU A 146 -5.88 -4.15 19.43
N THR A 147 -5.38 -3.26 18.57
CA THR A 147 -4.47 -2.18 19.01
C THR A 147 -5.23 -0.95 19.48
N PHE A 148 -6.35 -0.61 18.84
CA PHE A 148 -7.09 0.65 19.07
C PHE A 148 -8.51 0.46 19.59
N GLY A 149 -9.02 -0.78 19.70
CA GLY A 149 -10.35 -1.11 20.20
C GLY A 149 -11.50 -0.80 19.25
N ASN A 150 -11.22 -0.10 18.15
CA ASN A 150 -12.21 0.21 17.12
C ASN A 150 -11.56 0.36 15.74
N VAL A 151 -12.37 0.22 14.69
CA VAL A 151 -11.94 0.37 13.30
C VAL A 151 -12.87 1.37 12.62
N SER A 152 -12.32 2.52 12.19
CA SER A 152 -13.07 3.54 11.46
C SER A 152 -13.47 3.06 10.06
N ASP A 153 -14.42 3.74 9.43
CA ASP A 153 -14.79 3.43 8.04
C ASP A 153 -13.64 3.75 7.07
N GLY A 154 -12.81 4.75 7.37
CA GLY A 154 -11.57 5.00 6.62
C GLY A 154 -10.62 3.81 6.62
N ILE A 155 -10.39 3.21 7.80
CA ILE A 155 -9.54 2.01 7.92
C ILE A 155 -10.16 0.80 7.20
N LYS A 156 -11.48 0.58 7.30
CA LYS A 156 -12.16 -0.48 6.54
C LYS A 156 -12.02 -0.28 5.03
N PHE A 157 -12.02 0.97 4.58
CA PHE A 157 -11.80 1.31 3.18
C PHE A 157 -10.36 1.06 2.72
N MET A 158 -9.36 1.19 3.61
CA MET A 158 -7.95 0.84 3.31
C MET A 158 -7.76 -0.66 3.06
N PHE A 159 -8.55 -1.49 3.73
CA PHE A 159 -8.45 -2.96 3.69
C PHE A 159 -9.82 -3.59 3.38
N PRO A 160 -10.35 -3.37 2.17
CA PRO A 160 -11.65 -3.90 1.79
C PRO A 160 -11.63 -5.42 1.72
N LEU A 161 -12.78 -6.04 1.99
CA LEU A 161 -13.01 -7.47 1.75
C LEU A 161 -13.50 -7.65 0.31
N PRO A 162 -12.86 -8.50 -0.50
CA PRO A 162 -13.25 -8.77 -1.89
C PRO A 162 -14.51 -9.63 -2.01
#